data_f1192b739fc231355b00528d7dac49f3
#
_entry.id   f1192b739fc231355b00528d7dac49f3
#
_cell.length_a   1.000
_cell.length_b   1.000
_cell.length_c   1.000
_cell.angle_alpha   90.00
_cell.angle_beta   90.00
_cell.angle_gamma   90.00
#
_symmetry.space_group_name_H-M   'P 1'
#
loop_
_entity.id
_entity.type
_entity.pdbx_description
1 polymer ?
#
loop_
_entity_poly.entity_id
_entity_poly.type
_entity_poly.pdbx_seq_one_letter_code
_entity_poly.pdbx_strand_id
1 'polypeptide(L)'
;MKCELLFPQPLWIEETRINNDLLLRLTDKIHKMDPKGRSRSNRGGWQSNDIHSGEHPEMAALESTISNLSQSCLNDLGVKGTVDLHNFWININR
;
A
#
# COMPACT_ATOMS: atom_id res chain seq x y z
N MET A 1 10.06 14.29 3.04
CA MET A 1 9.78 13.08 3.87
C MET A 1 10.39 13.26 5.24
N LYS A 2 9.73 12.79 6.26
CA LYS A 2 10.15 12.94 7.65
C LYS A 2 10.61 11.59 8.20
N CYS A 3 11.73 11.56 8.91
CA CYS A 3 12.26 10.35 9.56
C CYS A 3 12.35 10.56 11.07
N GLU A 4 11.84 9.61 11.82
CA GLU A 4 11.93 9.60 13.28
C GLU A 4 12.52 8.27 13.75
N LEU A 5 13.24 8.30 14.87
CA LEU A 5 13.80 7.09 15.49
C LEU A 5 12.93 6.69 16.69
N LEU A 6 12.42 5.46 16.65
CA LEU A 6 11.62 4.87 17.73
C LEU A 6 12.28 3.59 18.22
N PHE A 7 12.86 3.61 19.43
CA PHE A 7 13.39 2.46 20.16
C PHE A 7 14.45 1.58 19.47
N PRO A 8 15.47 2.01 18.95
CA PRO A 8 15.96 3.02 18.02
C PRO A 8 15.60 2.74 16.56
N GLN A 9 14.40 2.29 16.27
CA GLN A 9 13.93 1.98 14.91
C GLN A 9 13.52 3.27 14.19
N PRO A 10 13.90 3.43 12.91
CA PRO A 10 13.47 4.58 12.13
C PRO A 10 11.99 4.47 11.72
N LEU A 11 11.31 5.61 11.71
CA LEU A 11 9.95 5.75 11.20
C LEU A 11 9.91 6.93 10.24
N TRP A 12 9.49 6.70 8.99
CA TRP A 12 9.29 7.74 8.00
C TRP A 12 7.81 8.08 7.87
N ILE A 13 7.53 9.38 7.86
CA ILE A 13 6.15 9.89 7.73
C ILE A 13 6.14 10.87 6.57
N GLU A 14 5.23 10.68 5.64
CA GLU A 14 5.06 11.54 4.47
C GLU A 14 3.59 11.82 4.19
N GLU A 15 3.27 13.07 3.90
CA GLU A 15 1.99 13.44 3.36
C GLU A 15 2.01 13.30 1.85
N THR A 16 1.00 12.63 1.30
CA THR A 16 0.91 12.39 -0.14
C THR A 16 -0.34 13.03 -0.73
N ARG A 17 -0.27 13.38 -2.02
CA ARG A 17 -1.41 13.90 -2.79
C ARG A 17 -1.95 12.82 -3.71
N ILE A 18 -2.65 11.87 -3.13
CA ILE A 18 -3.28 10.78 -3.87
C ILE A 18 -4.79 11.00 -3.91
N ASN A 19 -5.42 10.67 -5.05
CA ASN A 19 -6.87 10.78 -5.19
C ASN A 19 -7.54 9.66 -4.40
N ASN A 20 -7.92 9.96 -3.16
CA ASN A 20 -8.55 8.98 -2.28
C ASN A 20 -9.92 8.54 -2.78
N ASP A 21 -10.68 9.42 -3.45
CA ASP A 21 -11.98 9.07 -4.01
C ASP A 21 -11.85 8.00 -5.09
N LEU A 22 -10.81 8.09 -5.90
CA LEU A 22 -10.53 7.07 -6.92
C LEU A 22 -10.21 5.73 -6.28
N LEU A 23 -9.40 5.73 -5.23
CA LEU A 23 -9.03 4.51 -4.49
C LEU A 23 -10.24 3.90 -3.77
N LEU A 24 -11.12 4.73 -3.20
CA LEU A 24 -12.33 4.24 -2.55
C LEU A 24 -13.29 3.60 -3.55
N ARG A 25 -13.44 4.20 -4.73
CA ARG A 25 -14.27 3.61 -5.80
C ARG A 25 -13.71 2.30 -6.30
N LEU A 26 -12.39 2.20 -6.43
CA LEU A 26 -11.73 0.95 -6.82
C LEU A 26 -11.94 -0.12 -5.73
N THR A 27 -11.77 0.24 -4.47
CA THR A 27 -12.00 -0.66 -3.34
C THR A 27 -13.42 -1.22 -3.35
N ASP A 28 -14.41 -0.35 -3.57
CA ASP A 28 -15.82 -0.73 -3.67
C ASP A 28 -16.04 -1.72 -4.82
N LYS A 29 -15.46 -1.45 -5.96
CA LYS A 29 -15.57 -2.29 -7.15
C LYS A 29 -14.99 -3.68 -6.89
N ILE A 30 -13.79 -3.76 -6.32
CA ILE A 30 -13.13 -5.03 -6.02
C ILE A 30 -13.93 -5.81 -4.97
N HIS A 31 -14.44 -5.14 -3.95
CA HIS A 31 -15.27 -5.75 -2.91
C HIS A 31 -16.56 -6.34 -3.49
N LYS A 32 -17.22 -5.62 -4.39
CA LYS A 32 -18.46 -6.10 -5.04
C LYS A 32 -18.21 -7.26 -5.99
N MET A 33 -17.05 -7.31 -6.62
CA MET A 33 -16.67 -8.40 -7.52
C MET A 33 -16.30 -9.68 -6.77
N ASP A 34 -15.79 -9.54 -5.54
CA ASP A 34 -15.37 -10.66 -4.71
C ASP A 34 -15.77 -10.41 -3.24
N PRO A 35 -17.08 -10.58 -2.91
CA PRO A 35 -17.57 -10.28 -1.56
C PRO A 35 -16.96 -11.14 -0.45
N LYS A 36 -16.51 -12.33 -0.79
CA LYS A 36 -15.89 -13.24 0.18
C LYS A 36 -14.45 -12.82 0.49
N GLY A 37 -13.73 -12.42 -0.53
CA GLY A 37 -12.33 -12.09 -0.39
C GLY A 37 -11.51 -13.26 0.13
N ARG A 38 -10.51 -12.93 0.93
CA ARG A 38 -9.61 -13.89 1.54
C ARG A 38 -9.69 -13.77 3.06
N SER A 39 -9.80 -14.90 3.74
CA SER A 39 -9.82 -14.93 5.21
C SER A 39 -8.46 -15.41 5.72
N ARG A 40 -7.67 -14.51 6.30
CA ARG A 40 -6.39 -14.86 6.92
C ARG A 40 -6.31 -14.37 8.35
N SER A 41 -6.06 -13.09 8.57
CA SER A 41 -5.82 -12.55 9.91
C SER A 41 -6.88 -11.56 10.37
N ASN A 42 -7.81 -11.16 9.52
CA ASN A 42 -8.85 -10.19 9.84
C ASN A 42 -10.11 -10.87 10.36
N ARG A 43 -10.61 -10.37 11.49
CA ARG A 43 -11.89 -10.82 12.05
C ARG A 43 -12.94 -9.75 11.82
N GLY A 44 -14.09 -10.14 11.28
CA GLY A 44 -15.24 -9.25 11.07
C GLY A 44 -15.07 -8.22 9.97
N GLY A 45 -13.96 -8.24 9.26
CA GLY A 45 -13.68 -7.37 8.12
C GLY A 45 -13.63 -8.17 6.82
N TRP A 46 -13.16 -7.50 5.78
CA TRP A 46 -12.95 -8.10 4.47
C TRP A 46 -11.52 -7.86 4.02
N GLN A 47 -10.93 -8.85 3.38
CA GLN A 47 -9.59 -8.75 2.79
C GLN A 47 -9.65 -9.24 1.34
N SER A 48 -9.13 -8.43 0.42
CA SER A 48 -9.02 -8.84 -0.97
C SER A 48 -7.99 -9.95 -1.16
N ASN A 49 -8.07 -10.63 -2.29
CA ASN A 49 -6.96 -11.43 -2.78
C ASN A 49 -5.79 -10.50 -3.15
N ASP A 50 -4.62 -11.09 -3.35
CA ASP A 50 -3.44 -10.32 -3.74
C ASP A 50 -3.69 -9.58 -5.06
N ILE A 51 -3.30 -8.32 -5.08
CA ILE A 51 -3.36 -7.47 -6.25
C ILE A 51 -1.91 -7.29 -6.73
N HIS A 52 -1.67 -7.57 -8.00
CA HIS A 52 -0.32 -7.43 -8.56
C HIS A 52 -0.07 -6.01 -9.02
N SER A 53 1.19 -5.58 -8.93
CA SER A 53 1.61 -4.28 -9.44
C SER A 53 1.20 -4.13 -10.91
N GLY A 54 0.59 -3.00 -11.24
CA GLY A 54 0.13 -2.70 -12.59
C GLY A 54 -1.22 -3.30 -12.97
N GLU A 55 -1.85 -4.08 -12.10
CA GLU A 55 -3.13 -4.74 -12.39
C GLU A 55 -4.28 -3.75 -12.55
N HIS A 56 -4.28 -2.68 -11.76
CA HIS A 56 -5.31 -1.65 -11.78
C HIS A 56 -4.72 -0.28 -12.08
N PRO A 57 -5.05 0.35 -13.22
CA PRO A 57 -4.55 1.68 -13.56
C PRO A 57 -4.87 2.74 -12.51
N GLU A 58 -6.01 2.60 -11.81
CA GLU A 58 -6.44 3.52 -10.75
C GLU A 58 -5.46 3.57 -9.57
N MET A 59 -4.63 2.54 -9.41
CA MET A 59 -3.64 2.45 -8.33
C MET A 59 -2.25 2.92 -8.75
N ALA A 60 -2.05 3.33 -10.00
CA ALA A 60 -0.73 3.66 -10.53
C ALA A 60 -0.03 4.75 -9.71
N ALA A 61 -0.74 5.81 -9.33
CA ALA A 61 -0.17 6.89 -8.53
C ALA A 61 0.23 6.41 -7.13
N LEU A 62 -0.59 5.58 -6.49
CA LEU A 62 -0.28 5.01 -5.20
C LEU A 62 0.93 4.08 -5.28
N GLU A 63 0.99 3.21 -6.29
CA GLU A 63 2.10 2.29 -6.48
C GLU A 63 3.42 3.05 -6.70
N SER A 64 3.41 4.08 -7.54
CA SER A 64 4.59 4.92 -7.78
C SER A 64 5.04 5.63 -6.50
N THR A 65 4.10 6.17 -5.74
CA THR A 65 4.39 6.86 -4.48
C THR A 65 5.04 5.91 -3.48
N ILE A 66 4.48 4.73 -3.28
CA ILE A 66 5.03 3.72 -2.37
C ILE A 66 6.43 3.30 -2.81
N SER A 67 6.63 3.03 -4.10
CA SER A 67 7.92 2.60 -4.63
C SER A 67 8.98 3.69 -4.45
N ASN A 68 8.65 4.94 -4.75
CA ASN A 68 9.59 6.06 -4.64
C ASN A 68 9.94 6.35 -3.19
N LEU A 69 8.97 6.36 -2.28
CA LEU A 69 9.22 6.60 -0.87
C LEU A 69 10.02 5.45 -0.24
N SER A 70 9.70 4.21 -0.60
CA SER A 70 10.44 3.05 -0.12
C SER A 70 11.90 3.09 -0.59
N GLN A 71 12.15 3.49 -1.83
CA GLN A 71 13.51 3.66 -2.35
C GLN A 71 14.26 4.76 -1.60
N SER A 72 13.58 5.87 -1.28
CA SER A 72 14.18 6.95 -0.50
C SER A 72 14.55 6.50 0.90
N CYS A 73 13.70 5.71 1.56
CA CYS A 73 14.00 5.12 2.87
C CYS A 73 15.23 4.21 2.82
N LEU A 74 15.31 3.39 1.79
CA LEU A 74 16.45 2.49 1.58
C LEU A 74 17.75 3.28 1.41
N ASN A 75 17.70 4.36 0.62
CA ASN A 75 18.83 5.26 0.40
C ASN A 75 19.26 5.96 1.70
N ASP A 76 18.28 6.42 2.51
CA ASP A 76 18.55 7.06 3.80
C ASP A 76 19.26 6.12 4.77
N LEU A 77 18.97 4.84 4.71
CA LEU A 77 19.62 3.82 5.52
C LEU A 77 20.99 3.40 4.99
N GLY A 78 21.41 3.93 3.85
CA GLY A 78 22.67 3.57 3.21
C GLY A 78 22.72 2.18 2.63
N VAL A 79 21.56 1.57 2.43
CA VAL A 79 21.45 0.23 1.86
C VAL A 79 21.42 0.33 0.33
N LYS A 80 22.29 -0.41 -0.33
CA LYS A 80 22.31 -0.47 -1.80
C LYS A 80 21.26 -1.45 -2.29
N GLY A 81 20.59 -1.09 -3.38
CA GLY A 81 19.59 -1.94 -4.00
C GLY A 81 18.41 -1.13 -4.53
N THR A 82 17.47 -1.83 -5.13
CA THR A 82 16.24 -1.27 -5.66
C THR A 82 15.03 -1.91 -4.98
N VAL A 83 13.95 -1.14 -4.89
CA VAL A 83 12.69 -1.60 -4.33
C VAL A 83 11.72 -1.88 -5.46
N ASP A 84 11.17 -3.08 -5.49
CA ASP A 84 10.11 -3.46 -6.41
C ASP A 84 8.83 -3.78 -5.63
N LEU A 85 7.73 -3.21 -6.06
CA LEU A 85 6.42 -3.52 -5.52
C LEU A 85 5.83 -4.69 -6.31
N HIS A 86 5.66 -5.83 -5.65
CA HIS A 86 5.14 -7.04 -6.31
C HIS A 86 3.64 -7.17 -6.18
N ASN A 87 3.15 -7.21 -4.96
CA ASN A 87 1.75 -7.40 -4.68
C ASN A 87 1.34 -6.68 -3.39
N PHE A 88 0.06 -6.47 -3.26
CA PHE A 88 -0.56 -5.87 -2.09
C PHE A 88 -2.01 -6.36 -1.99
N TRP A 89 -2.70 -5.97 -0.95
CA TRP A 89 -4.11 -6.30 -0.77
C TRP A 89 -4.82 -5.16 -0.05
N ILE A 90 -6.15 -5.22 -0.08
CA ILE A 90 -7.01 -4.23 0.56
C ILE A 90 -7.67 -4.88 1.77
N ASN A 91 -7.65 -4.20 2.89
CA ASN A 91 -8.41 -4.55 4.08
C ASN A 91 -9.53 -3.55 4.31
N ILE A 92 -10.73 -4.06 4.58
CA ILE A 92 -11.83 -3.26 5.10
C ILE A 92 -12.04 -3.72 6.53
N ASN A 93 -11.71 -2.87 7.47
CA ASN A 93 -11.86 -3.15 8.89
C ASN A 93 -13.24 -2.72 9.37
N ARG A 94 -13.82 -3.51 10.25
CA ARG A 94 -15.14 -3.24 10.82
C ARG A 94 -15.12 -3.36 12.33
#